data_5ad21946818131d4221dd5426ae61098
#
_entry.id   5ad21946818131d4221dd5426ae61098
#
_cell.length_a   1.000
_cell.length_b   1.000
_cell.length_c   1.000
_cell.angle_alpha   90.00
_cell.angle_beta   90.00
_cell.angle_gamma   90.00
#
_symmetry.space_group_name_H-M   'P 1'
#
loop_
_entity.id
_entity.type
_entity.pdbx_description
1 polymer ?
#
loop_
_entity_poly.entity_id
_entity_poly.type
_entity_poly.pdbx_seq_one_letter_code
_entity_poly.pdbx_strand_id
1 'polypeptide(L)'
;ICILNFTRNMYMLSSANVPFLQSLKLTSNSKSLMLNAEVKKIIKKVEKGISIQQAFKNLYFFDREYINFLSIGEKTGNVETAFSNLNTIYYEKVTEKVKLFLKLFEPLSIIVIGLIIGFVIFAVMLPMFKMGEMI
;
A
#
# COMPACT_ATOMS: atom_id res chain seq x y z
N ILE A 1 1.76 0.73 -0.53
CA ILE A 1 3.04 0.15 -0.95
C ILE A 1 4.22 0.89 -0.33
N CYS A 2 4.25 2.22 -0.38
CA CYS A 2 5.34 3.00 0.22
C CYS A 2 5.48 2.77 1.73
N ILE A 3 4.35 2.73 2.44
CA ILE A 3 4.33 2.45 3.88
C ILE A 3 4.83 1.03 4.17
N LEU A 4 4.43 0.06 3.35
CA LEU A 4 4.86 -1.33 3.52
C LEU A 4 6.37 -1.46 3.36
N ASN A 5 6.94 -0.83 2.33
CA ASN A 5 8.39 -0.81 2.12
C ASN A 5 9.13 -0.11 3.26
N PHE A 6 8.60 1.03 3.71
CA PHE A 6 9.17 1.74 4.86
C PHE A 6 9.17 0.87 6.12
N THR A 7 8.02 0.25 6.44
CA THR A 7 7.86 -0.61 7.60
C THR A 7 8.78 -1.82 7.53
N ARG A 8 8.88 -2.43 6.36
CA ARG A 8 9.76 -3.58 6.13
C ARG A 8 11.23 -3.20 6.34
N ASN A 9 11.66 -2.06 5.81
CA ASN A 9 13.02 -1.57 5.98
C ASN A 9 13.33 -1.28 7.44
N MET A 10 12.40 -0.63 8.14
CA MET A 10 12.55 -0.34 9.58
C MET A 10 12.61 -1.63 10.40
N TYR A 11 11.80 -2.63 10.08
CA TYR A 11 11.85 -3.93 10.72
C TYR A 11 13.21 -4.60 10.52
N MET A 12 13.72 -4.63 9.29
CA MET A 12 15.00 -5.25 8.98
C MET A 12 16.16 -4.56 9.71
N LEU A 13 16.15 -3.23 9.75
CA LEU A 13 17.19 -2.47 10.44
C LEU A 13 17.12 -2.64 11.96
N SER A 14 15.92 -2.70 12.52
CA SER A 14 15.72 -2.96 13.94
C SER A 14 16.19 -4.36 14.32
N SER A 15 15.96 -5.35 13.47
CA SER A 15 16.44 -6.73 13.66
C SER A 15 17.96 -6.82 13.66
N ALA A 16 18.63 -5.92 12.93
CA ALA A 16 20.09 -5.84 12.88
C ALA A 16 20.68 -5.00 14.04
N ASN A 17 19.86 -4.64 15.04
CA ASN A 17 20.24 -3.81 16.19
C ASN A 17 20.68 -2.39 15.82
N VAL A 18 20.18 -1.86 14.70
CA VAL A 18 20.44 -0.48 14.33
C VAL A 18 19.55 0.45 15.16
N PRO A 19 20.09 1.54 15.74
CA PRO A 19 19.28 2.48 16.51
C PRO A 19 18.14 3.08 15.68
N PHE A 20 17.02 3.39 16.33
CA PHE A 20 15.81 3.87 15.67
C PHE A 20 16.06 5.11 14.81
N LEU A 21 16.76 6.10 15.35
CA LEU A 21 17.07 7.34 14.62
C LEU A 21 17.93 7.08 13.40
N GLN A 22 18.93 6.21 13.53
CA GLN A 22 19.80 5.84 12.41
C GLN A 22 19.04 5.06 11.35
N SER A 23 18.12 4.19 11.77
CA SER A 23 17.22 3.47 10.86
C SER A 23 16.36 4.43 10.06
N LEU A 24 15.80 5.47 10.68
CA LEU A 24 15.04 6.52 10.01
C LEU A 24 15.87 7.23 8.94
N LYS A 25 17.11 7.57 9.28
CA LYS A 25 18.02 8.24 8.34
C LYS A 25 18.33 7.37 7.12
N LEU A 26 18.53 6.07 7.34
CA LEU A 26 18.81 5.14 6.25
C LEU A 26 17.59 4.93 5.35
N THR A 27 16.37 4.96 5.91
CA THR A 27 15.14 4.80 5.13
C THR A 27 14.66 6.09 4.45
N SER A 28 15.31 7.23 4.72
CA SER A 28 14.91 8.52 4.13
C SER A 28 15.22 8.65 2.65
N ASN A 29 15.88 7.68 2.03
CA ASN A 29 16.22 7.67 0.62
C ASN A 29 15.33 6.71 -0.19
N SER A 30 14.02 6.72 0.08
CA SER A 30 13.08 5.90 -0.68
C SER A 30 12.76 6.54 -2.04
N LYS A 31 12.10 5.79 -2.92
CA LYS A 31 11.68 6.29 -4.24
C LYS A 31 10.58 7.35 -4.14
N SER A 32 9.85 7.39 -3.04
CA SER A 32 8.78 8.37 -2.83
C SER A 32 9.33 9.64 -2.21
N LEU A 33 9.29 10.74 -2.94
CA LEU A 33 9.73 12.05 -2.45
C LEU A 33 8.86 12.56 -1.29
N MET A 34 7.56 12.29 -1.33
CA MET A 34 6.64 12.67 -0.26
C MET A 34 6.95 11.93 1.03
N LEU A 35 7.20 10.63 0.94
CA LEU A 35 7.57 9.82 2.11
C LEU A 35 8.91 10.28 2.69
N ASN A 36 9.89 10.58 1.84
CA ASN A 36 11.18 11.09 2.27
C ASN A 36 11.04 12.41 3.03
N ALA A 37 10.18 13.31 2.57
CA ALA A 37 9.93 14.59 3.23
C ALA A 37 9.31 14.37 4.61
N GLU A 38 8.35 13.46 4.75
CA GLU A 38 7.74 13.12 6.03
C GLU A 38 8.72 12.46 6.98
N VAL A 39 9.54 11.54 6.50
CA VAL A 39 10.58 10.88 7.30
C VAL A 39 11.59 11.90 7.83
N LYS A 40 11.98 12.86 7.00
CA LYS A 40 12.88 13.94 7.45
C LYS A 40 12.27 14.78 8.57
N LYS A 41 10.96 15.07 8.49
CA LYS A 41 10.24 15.76 9.58
C LYS A 41 10.24 14.94 10.86
N ILE A 42 10.03 13.63 10.75
CA ILE A 42 10.08 12.71 11.88
C ILE A 42 11.47 12.71 12.52
N ILE A 43 12.51 12.62 11.72
CA ILE A 43 13.92 12.64 12.20
C ILE A 43 14.17 13.90 13.01
N LYS A 44 13.78 15.06 12.53
CA LYS A 44 13.96 16.33 13.24
C LYS A 44 13.25 16.31 14.60
N LYS A 45 12.02 15.80 14.66
CA LYS A 45 11.24 15.72 15.89
C LYS A 45 11.86 14.76 16.88
N VAL A 46 12.32 13.59 16.43
CA VAL A 46 12.97 12.60 17.28
C VAL A 46 14.30 13.12 17.83
N GLU A 47 15.08 13.85 17.02
CA GLU A 47 16.32 14.47 17.47
C GLU A 47 16.10 15.51 18.58
N LYS A 48 14.93 16.17 18.58
CA LYS A 48 14.54 17.12 19.61
C LYS A 48 14.04 16.45 20.90
N GLY A 49 13.98 15.13 20.93
CA GLY A 49 13.49 14.39 22.09
C GLY A 49 11.97 14.21 22.13
N ILE A 50 11.28 14.50 21.04
CA ILE A 50 9.83 14.30 20.94
C ILE A 50 9.56 12.79 20.85
N SER A 51 8.49 12.32 21.51
CA SER A 51 8.13 10.90 21.50
C SER A 51 7.79 10.42 20.10
N ILE A 52 7.97 9.12 19.83
CA ILE A 52 7.67 8.51 18.54
C ILE A 52 6.21 8.75 18.17
N GLN A 53 5.28 8.59 19.13
CA GLN A 53 3.86 8.82 18.91
C GLN A 53 3.57 10.22 18.38
N GLN A 54 4.17 11.25 18.97
CA GLN A 54 3.98 12.64 18.55
C GLN A 54 4.72 12.95 17.25
N ALA A 55 5.87 12.32 17.03
CA ALA A 55 6.65 12.53 15.80
C ALA A 55 5.91 12.04 14.56
N PHE A 56 5.16 10.94 14.67
CA PHE A 56 4.37 10.38 13.56
C PHE A 56 2.96 10.96 13.45
N LYS A 57 2.54 11.77 14.39
CA LYS A 57 1.17 12.33 14.41
C LYS A 57 0.94 13.30 13.26
N ASN A 58 -0.26 13.25 12.67
CA ASN A 58 -0.70 14.15 11.59
C ASN A 58 0.07 14.03 10.28
N LEU A 59 0.68 12.88 10.01
CA LEU A 59 1.35 12.62 8.75
C LEU A 59 0.45 11.82 7.81
N TYR A 60 0.55 12.11 6.52
CA TYR A 60 -0.31 11.53 5.49
C TYR A 60 -0.19 10.01 5.39
N PHE A 61 1.05 9.49 5.45
CA PHE A 61 1.31 8.06 5.25
C PHE A 61 1.06 7.21 6.48
N PHE A 62 0.98 7.83 7.66
CA PHE A 62 0.89 7.10 8.93
C PHE A 62 -0.48 7.30 9.55
N ASP A 63 -1.29 6.25 9.57
CA ASP A 63 -2.61 6.29 10.17
C ASP A 63 -2.54 6.10 11.70
N ARG A 64 -3.71 6.20 12.33
CA ARG A 64 -3.83 6.11 13.78
C ARG A 64 -3.41 4.74 14.31
N GLU A 65 -3.72 3.68 13.59
CA GLU A 65 -3.35 2.32 13.95
C GLU A 65 -1.82 2.14 13.96
N TYR A 66 -1.15 2.67 12.93
CA TYR A 66 0.30 2.64 12.83
C TYR A 66 0.95 3.33 14.02
N ILE A 67 0.47 4.52 14.36
CA ILE A 67 0.97 5.32 15.48
C ILE A 67 0.75 4.58 16.81
N ASN A 68 -0.39 3.94 16.99
CA ASN A 68 -0.68 3.17 18.20
C ASN A 68 0.29 2.00 18.41
N PHE A 69 0.60 1.25 17.35
CA PHE A 69 1.58 0.17 17.42
C PHE A 69 2.97 0.69 17.77
N LEU A 70 3.38 1.79 17.18
CA LEU A 70 4.67 2.41 17.48
C LEU A 70 4.74 2.91 18.93
N SER A 71 3.63 3.50 19.42
CA SER A 71 3.54 3.97 20.79
C SER A 71 3.71 2.83 21.79
N ILE A 72 3.06 1.70 21.55
CA ILE A 72 3.20 0.50 22.38
C ILE A 72 4.65 0.00 22.36
N GLY A 73 5.28 -0.06 21.19
CA GLY A 73 6.67 -0.46 21.05
C GLY A 73 7.64 0.46 21.81
N GLU A 74 7.40 1.75 21.76
CA GLU A 74 8.20 2.73 22.51
C GLU A 74 8.06 2.56 24.02
N LYS A 75 6.83 2.37 24.53
CA LYS A 75 6.56 2.18 25.94
C LYS A 75 7.14 0.90 26.51
N THR A 76 7.11 -0.18 25.72
CA THR A 76 7.64 -1.49 26.13
C THR A 76 9.13 -1.65 25.85
N GLY A 77 9.74 -0.69 25.14
CA GLY A 77 11.13 -0.78 24.71
C GLY A 77 11.37 -1.78 23.58
N ASN A 78 10.31 -2.26 22.92
CA ASN A 78 10.41 -3.29 21.89
C ASN A 78 9.85 -2.80 20.55
N VAL A 79 10.55 -1.84 19.95
CA VAL A 79 10.17 -1.24 18.66
C VAL A 79 10.26 -2.26 17.53
N GLU A 80 11.19 -3.20 17.61
CA GLU A 80 11.35 -4.28 16.62
C GLU A 80 10.07 -5.10 16.48
N THR A 81 9.46 -5.51 17.59
CA THR A 81 8.19 -6.25 17.59
C THR A 81 7.06 -5.42 17.00
N ALA A 82 7.02 -4.12 17.30
CA ALA A 82 6.03 -3.21 16.73
C ALA A 82 6.12 -3.16 15.20
N PHE A 83 7.33 -3.01 14.66
CA PHE A 83 7.53 -3.01 13.22
C PHE A 83 7.26 -4.37 12.58
N SER A 84 7.56 -5.46 13.26
CA SER A 84 7.23 -6.81 12.80
C SER A 84 5.72 -6.99 12.64
N ASN A 85 4.95 -6.58 13.65
CA ASN A 85 3.49 -6.65 13.61
C ASN A 85 2.91 -5.75 12.53
N LEU A 86 3.42 -4.52 12.39
CA LEU A 86 2.99 -3.59 11.35
C LEU A 86 3.30 -4.13 9.96
N ASN A 87 4.46 -4.72 9.75
CA ASN A 87 4.84 -5.31 8.48
C ASN A 87 3.85 -6.41 8.08
N THR A 88 3.49 -7.30 9.01
CA THR A 88 2.53 -8.37 8.78
C THR A 88 1.14 -7.81 8.44
N ILE A 89 0.66 -6.85 9.23
CA ILE A 89 -0.67 -6.26 9.04
C ILE A 89 -0.78 -5.55 7.69
N TYR A 90 0.20 -4.73 7.33
CA TYR A 90 0.18 -4.00 6.07
C TYR A 90 0.38 -4.91 4.86
N TYR A 91 1.20 -5.94 5.00
CA TYR A 91 1.34 -6.96 3.96
C TYR A 91 0.01 -7.65 3.68
N GLU A 92 -0.73 -8.04 4.71
CA GLU A 92 -2.04 -8.65 4.57
C GLU A 92 -3.04 -7.68 3.92
N LYS A 93 -3.07 -6.41 4.33
CA LYS A 93 -3.94 -5.38 3.73
C LYS A 93 -3.67 -5.20 2.24
N VAL A 94 -2.41 -5.11 1.84
CA VAL A 94 -2.03 -4.97 0.43
C VAL A 94 -2.42 -6.21 -0.36
N THR A 95 -2.19 -7.40 0.21
CA THR A 95 -2.54 -8.67 -0.42
C THR A 95 -4.05 -8.80 -0.62
N GLU A 96 -4.84 -8.39 0.37
CA GLU A 96 -6.32 -8.39 0.27
C GLU A 96 -6.80 -7.45 -0.83
N LYS A 97 -6.24 -6.24 -0.92
CA LYS A 97 -6.59 -5.30 -1.98
C LYS A 97 -6.27 -5.85 -3.36
N VAL A 98 -5.13 -6.50 -3.52
CA VAL A 98 -4.74 -7.13 -4.79
C VAL A 98 -5.71 -8.27 -5.13
N LYS A 99 -6.07 -9.10 -4.16
CA LYS A 99 -7.04 -10.19 -4.37
C LYS A 99 -8.41 -9.66 -4.77
N LEU A 100 -8.89 -8.59 -4.14
CA LEU A 100 -10.15 -7.94 -4.50
C LEU A 100 -10.10 -7.40 -5.91
N PHE A 101 -9.01 -6.76 -6.29
CA PHE A 101 -8.81 -6.23 -7.64
C PHE A 101 -8.85 -7.35 -8.68
N LEU A 102 -8.18 -8.47 -8.42
CA LEU A 102 -8.18 -9.64 -9.31
C LEU A 102 -9.58 -10.27 -9.40
N LYS A 103 -10.32 -10.34 -8.29
CA LYS A 103 -11.71 -10.84 -8.31
C LYS A 103 -12.64 -9.97 -9.14
N LEU A 104 -12.44 -8.66 -9.11
CA LEU A 104 -13.24 -7.73 -9.93
C LEU A 104 -12.82 -7.78 -11.40
N PHE A 105 -11.58 -8.13 -11.67
CA PHE A 105 -11.06 -8.24 -13.03
C PHE A 105 -11.73 -9.38 -13.80
N GLU A 106 -12.02 -10.49 -13.13
CA GLU A 106 -12.65 -11.67 -13.75
C GLU A 106 -14.05 -11.35 -14.35
N PRO A 107 -15.03 -10.80 -13.60
CA PRO A 107 -16.31 -10.43 -14.19
C PRO A 107 -16.19 -9.35 -15.25
N LEU A 108 -15.25 -8.43 -15.11
CA LEU A 108 -15.00 -7.40 -16.11
C LEU A 108 -14.55 -8.02 -17.44
N SER A 109 -13.67 -9.02 -17.40
CA SER A 109 -13.23 -9.75 -18.59
C SER A 109 -14.37 -10.45 -19.30
N ILE A 110 -15.28 -11.07 -18.55
CA ILE A 110 -16.47 -11.73 -19.10
C ILE A 110 -17.36 -10.72 -19.81
N ILE A 111 -17.59 -9.55 -19.23
CA ILE A 111 -18.40 -8.48 -19.85
C ILE A 111 -17.77 -8.01 -21.15
N VAL A 112 -16.46 -7.76 -21.17
CA VAL A 112 -15.74 -7.31 -22.37
C VAL A 112 -15.84 -8.35 -23.49
N ILE A 113 -15.60 -9.61 -23.18
CA ILE A 113 -15.71 -10.71 -24.15
C ILE A 113 -17.13 -10.83 -24.67
N GLY A 114 -18.13 -10.75 -23.78
CA GLY A 114 -19.54 -10.78 -24.15
C GLY A 114 -19.94 -9.65 -25.10
N LEU A 115 -19.45 -8.42 -24.85
CA LEU A 115 -19.67 -7.29 -25.75
C LEU A 115 -19.04 -7.51 -27.12
N ILE A 116 -17.84 -8.03 -27.19
CA ILE A 116 -17.16 -8.33 -28.47
C ILE A 116 -17.94 -9.37 -29.26
N ILE A 117 -18.33 -10.46 -28.62
CA ILE A 117 -19.10 -11.53 -29.23
C ILE A 117 -20.47 -11.01 -29.72
N GLY A 118 -21.16 -10.23 -28.89
CA GLY A 118 -22.43 -9.62 -29.23
C GLY A 118 -22.34 -8.69 -30.45
N PHE A 119 -21.27 -7.89 -30.50
CA PHE A 119 -21.01 -7.00 -31.63
C PHE A 119 -20.77 -7.80 -32.92
N VAL A 120 -19.99 -8.87 -32.86
CA VAL A 120 -19.71 -9.72 -34.02
C VAL A 120 -20.99 -10.39 -34.51
N ILE A 121 -21.83 -10.91 -33.62
CA ILE A 121 -23.11 -11.53 -33.97
C ILE A 121 -24.02 -10.51 -34.63
N PHE A 122 -24.11 -9.31 -34.05
CA PHE A 122 -24.93 -8.22 -34.62
C PHE A 122 -24.45 -7.81 -36.01
N ALA A 123 -23.12 -7.71 -36.20
CA ALA A 123 -22.53 -7.37 -37.49
C ALA A 123 -22.79 -8.43 -38.57
N VAL A 124 -22.86 -9.71 -38.17
CA VAL A 124 -23.15 -10.83 -39.07
C VAL A 124 -24.66 -10.89 -39.42
N MET A 125 -25.52 -10.60 -38.42
CA MET A 125 -26.97 -10.67 -38.62
C MET A 125 -27.54 -9.54 -39.49
N LEU A 126 -26.97 -8.34 -39.44
CA LEU A 126 -27.42 -7.20 -40.25
C LEU A 126 -27.45 -7.49 -41.75
N PRO A 127 -26.37 -8.01 -42.38
CA PRO A 127 -26.42 -8.36 -43.79
C PRO A 127 -27.45 -9.45 -44.11
N MET A 128 -27.67 -10.41 -43.21
CA MET A 128 -28.65 -11.47 -43.39
C MET A 128 -30.08 -10.93 -43.42
N PHE A 129 -30.41 -9.96 -42.56
CA PHE A 129 -31.71 -9.28 -42.60
C PHE A 129 -31.91 -8.47 -43.88
N LYS A 130 -30.87 -7.79 -44.34
CA LYS A 130 -30.91 -7.04 -45.60
C LYS A 130 -31.11 -7.96 -46.80
N MET A 131 -30.48 -9.12 -46.83
CA MET A 131 -30.68 -10.13 -47.84
C MET A 131 -32.11 -10.67 -47.84
N GLY A 132 -32.70 -10.86 -46.65
CA GLY A 132 -34.09 -11.27 -46.51
C GLY A 132 -35.09 -10.25 -47.05
N GLU A 133 -34.80 -8.96 -46.90
CA GLU A 133 -35.65 -7.89 -47.43
C GLU A 133 -35.57 -7.75 -48.95
N MET A 134 -34.43 -8.10 -49.51
CA MET A 134 -34.23 -8.03 -50.98
C MET A 134 -34.89 -9.17 -51.75
N ILE A 135 -35.28 -10.22 -51.07
CA ILE A 135 -35.97 -11.38 -51.65
C ILE A 135 -37.47 -11.26 -51.49
#